data_29c3bef76e65c6a744cd59dee948e795
#
_entry.id   29c3bef76e65c6a744cd59dee948e795
#
_cell.length_a   1.000
_cell.length_b   1.000
_cell.length_c   1.000
_cell.angle_alpha   90.00
_cell.angle_beta   90.00
_cell.angle_gamma   90.00
#
_symmetry.space_group_name_H-M   'P 1'
#
loop_
_entity.id
_entity.type
_entity.pdbx_description
1 polymer ?
#
loop_
_entity_poly.entity_id
_entity_poly.type
_entity_poly.pdbx_seq_one_letter_code
_entity_poly.pdbx_strand_id
1 'polypeptide(L)'
;MDVLLGIEPYHLWRDKNDHSKGDWKDGVPFQPSYEQQDRVFRAFVQSYPNIKCIARHVRYAHSGSENSLMAFMWYEGRTFESRMFTFNVLDRVGGGDAFASGLIYAMMNGYCPTDMLNFAVASSVIKHTIHGDGNITDDVESIRNLMNMNYDIKR
;
A
#
# COMPACT_ATOMS: atom_id res chain seq x y z
N MET A 1 -13.60 7.51 14.15
CA MET A 1 -13.18 6.31 13.39
C MET A 1 -11.67 6.27 13.41
N ASP A 2 -11.08 5.21 13.95
CA ASP A 2 -9.62 5.13 14.06
C ASP A 2 -9.05 4.42 12.84
N VAL A 3 -8.13 5.10 12.17
CA VAL A 3 -7.42 4.61 10.99
C VAL A 3 -5.98 4.33 11.39
N LEU A 4 -5.52 3.11 11.15
CA LEU A 4 -4.17 2.68 11.45
C LEU A 4 -3.40 2.46 10.14
N LEU A 5 -2.23 3.10 10.01
CA LEU A 5 -1.40 3.01 8.82
C LEU A 5 -0.04 2.38 9.14
N GLY A 6 0.48 1.61 8.18
CA GLY A 6 1.88 1.17 8.20
C GLY A 6 2.22 0.07 9.21
N ILE A 7 1.32 -0.87 9.50
CA ILE A 7 1.61 -1.97 10.43
C ILE A 7 2.47 -3.04 9.78
N GLU A 8 3.52 -3.44 10.48
CA GLU A 8 4.36 -4.58 10.13
C GLU A 8 4.55 -5.51 11.32
N PRO A 9 3.56 -6.32 11.69
CA PRO A 9 3.68 -7.23 12.82
C PRO A 9 4.48 -8.48 12.44
N TYR A 10 5.78 -8.36 12.36
CA TYR A 10 6.72 -9.43 12.03
C TYR A 10 6.49 -10.72 12.83
N HIS A 11 6.10 -10.59 14.10
CA HIS A 11 5.87 -11.75 14.98
C HIS A 11 4.65 -12.59 14.59
N LEU A 12 3.70 -12.05 13.81
CA LEU A 12 2.53 -12.78 13.33
C LEU A 12 2.77 -13.48 11.99
N TRP A 13 3.86 -13.14 11.30
CA TRP A 13 4.20 -13.71 9.99
C TRP A 13 5.25 -14.80 10.06
N ARG A 14 6.06 -14.79 11.12
CA ARG A 14 7.09 -15.80 11.31
C ARG A 14 6.46 -17.06 11.90
N ASP A 15 6.62 -18.15 11.21
CA ASP A 15 6.53 -19.47 11.85
C ASP A 15 7.60 -19.51 12.95
N LYS A 16 7.25 -19.98 14.16
CA LYS A 16 8.15 -20.04 15.31
C LYS A 16 9.45 -20.79 15.02
N ASN A 17 9.48 -21.56 13.92
CA ASN A 17 10.62 -22.34 13.46
C ASN A 17 11.37 -21.70 12.28
N ASP A 18 10.94 -20.53 11.77
CA ASP A 18 11.66 -19.85 10.69
C ASP A 18 12.75 -18.95 11.27
N HIS A 19 13.98 -19.48 11.33
CA HIS A 19 15.17 -18.75 11.73
C HIS A 19 15.84 -17.96 10.60
N SER A 20 15.17 -17.78 9.45
CA SER A 20 15.69 -16.97 8.36
C SER A 20 15.81 -15.51 8.81
N LYS A 21 17.04 -15.05 8.94
CA LYS A 21 17.36 -13.64 9.21
C LYS A 21 17.08 -12.85 7.94
N GLY A 22 16.12 -11.93 8.02
CA GLY A 22 15.95 -10.91 7.01
C GLY A 22 14.75 -11.14 6.08
N ASP A 23 14.23 -10.05 5.61
CA ASP A 23 13.05 -9.93 4.75
C ASP A 23 13.30 -10.40 3.30
N TRP A 24 14.36 -11.17 3.08
CA TRP A 24 14.85 -11.57 1.77
C TRP A 24 15.07 -13.09 1.75
N LYS A 25 14.17 -13.83 1.11
CA LYS A 25 14.46 -15.19 0.64
C LYS A 25 15.01 -15.09 -0.76
N ASP A 26 16.24 -15.56 -0.94
CA ASP A 26 16.90 -15.66 -2.26
C ASP A 26 16.97 -14.35 -3.07
N GLY A 27 17.12 -13.20 -2.41
CA GLY A 27 17.18 -11.90 -3.08
C GLY A 27 15.82 -11.34 -3.51
N VAL A 28 14.71 -12.04 -3.23
CA VAL A 28 13.36 -11.58 -3.52
C VAL A 28 12.74 -10.97 -2.26
N PRO A 29 12.16 -9.76 -2.34
CA PRO A 29 11.44 -9.17 -1.21
C PRO A 29 10.31 -10.08 -0.74
N PHE A 30 10.14 -10.20 0.59
CA PHE A 30 9.02 -10.93 1.15
C PHE A 30 7.70 -10.30 0.68
N GLN A 31 6.91 -11.09 -0.04
CA GLN A 31 5.57 -10.69 -0.47
C GLN A 31 4.54 -11.34 0.45
N PRO A 32 3.89 -10.57 1.34
CA PRO A 32 2.83 -11.13 2.15
C PRO A 32 1.66 -11.54 1.26
N SER A 33 1.15 -12.76 1.44
CA SER A 33 -0.07 -13.16 0.75
C SER A 33 -1.29 -12.43 1.32
N TYR A 34 -2.38 -12.40 0.53
CA TYR A 34 -3.67 -11.86 1.00
C TYR A 34 -4.09 -12.50 2.33
N GLU A 35 -3.98 -13.82 2.46
CA GLU A 35 -4.37 -14.57 3.66
C GLU A 35 -3.50 -14.19 4.87
N GLN A 36 -2.22 -13.95 4.66
CA GLN A 36 -1.32 -13.49 5.72
C GLN A 36 -1.73 -12.10 6.20
N GLN A 37 -2.03 -11.18 5.27
CA GLN A 37 -2.48 -9.82 5.62
C GLN A 37 -3.84 -9.83 6.33
N ASP A 38 -4.80 -10.60 5.84
CA ASP A 38 -6.12 -10.73 6.47
C ASP A 38 -6.00 -11.25 7.92
N ARG A 39 -5.17 -12.27 8.14
CA ARG A 39 -4.91 -12.81 9.48
C ARG A 39 -4.34 -11.76 10.43
N VAL A 40 -3.37 -10.99 9.94
CA VAL A 40 -2.73 -9.91 10.72
C VAL A 40 -3.75 -8.84 11.08
N PHE A 41 -4.52 -8.36 10.11
CA PHE A 41 -5.51 -7.31 10.33
C PHE A 41 -6.59 -7.76 11.32
N ARG A 42 -7.08 -8.98 11.21
CA ARG A 42 -8.07 -9.55 12.15
C ARG A 42 -7.52 -9.63 13.57
N ALA A 43 -6.26 -10.04 13.74
CA ALA A 43 -5.64 -10.08 15.06
C ALA A 43 -5.55 -8.67 15.70
N PHE A 44 -5.22 -7.65 14.90
CA PHE A 44 -5.22 -6.25 15.37
C PHE A 44 -6.60 -5.77 15.77
N VAL A 45 -7.62 -6.01 14.95
CA VAL A 45 -9.00 -5.58 15.24
C VAL A 45 -9.57 -6.29 16.47
N GLN A 46 -9.22 -7.55 16.69
CA GLN A 46 -9.59 -8.26 17.91
C GLN A 46 -8.98 -7.63 19.18
N SER A 47 -7.73 -7.17 19.07
CA SER A 47 -7.04 -6.53 20.19
C SER A 47 -7.44 -5.06 20.39
N TYR A 48 -7.83 -4.39 19.31
CA TYR A 48 -8.15 -2.96 19.27
C TYR A 48 -9.47 -2.70 18.54
N PRO A 49 -10.64 -2.95 19.17
CA PRO A 49 -11.95 -2.92 18.49
C PRO A 49 -12.39 -1.55 18.01
N ASN A 50 -11.72 -0.47 18.46
CA ASN A 50 -11.97 0.89 17.99
C ASN A 50 -11.45 1.15 16.57
N ILE A 51 -10.51 0.32 16.09
CA ILE A 51 -9.95 0.45 14.75
C ILE A 51 -11.03 0.07 13.72
N LYS A 52 -11.27 0.97 12.76
CA LYS A 52 -12.24 0.79 11.68
C LYS A 52 -11.59 0.63 10.33
N CYS A 53 -10.35 1.09 10.19
CA CYS A 53 -9.57 0.93 8.98
C CYS A 53 -8.12 0.65 9.35
N ILE A 54 -7.54 -0.34 8.69
CA ILE A 54 -6.10 -0.61 8.73
C ILE A 54 -5.63 -0.64 7.28
N ALA A 55 -4.63 0.17 6.94
CA ALA A 55 -4.06 0.15 5.60
C ALA A 55 -2.54 0.10 5.63
N ARG A 56 -1.99 -0.60 4.68
CA ARG A 56 -0.56 -0.80 4.54
C ARG A 56 -0.20 -0.91 3.05
N HIS A 57 0.79 -0.15 2.61
CA HIS A 57 1.39 -0.37 1.30
C HIS A 57 2.62 -1.29 1.39
N VAL A 58 2.89 -2.00 0.31
CA VAL A 58 4.03 -2.91 0.16
C VAL A 58 4.79 -2.50 -1.09
N ARG A 59 6.09 -2.29 -0.94
CA ARG A 59 6.98 -1.90 -2.03
C ARG A 59 7.92 -3.04 -2.38
N TYR A 60 8.05 -3.31 -3.67
CA TYR A 60 8.99 -4.26 -4.24
C TYR A 60 10.02 -3.50 -5.07
N ALA A 61 11.29 -3.60 -4.68
CA ALA A 61 12.38 -3.00 -5.43
C ALA A 61 12.92 -4.04 -6.44
N HIS A 62 12.73 -3.79 -7.72
CA HIS A 62 13.25 -4.65 -8.80
C HIS A 62 14.69 -4.26 -9.17
N SER A 63 14.98 -2.97 -9.10
CA SER A 63 16.31 -2.41 -9.35
C SER A 63 16.52 -1.13 -8.51
N GLY A 64 17.64 -0.43 -8.74
CA GLY A 64 17.88 0.87 -8.12
C GLY A 64 16.86 1.94 -8.48
N SER A 65 16.25 1.83 -9.64
CA SER A 65 15.27 2.81 -10.16
C SER A 65 13.87 2.24 -10.37
N GLU A 66 13.68 0.94 -10.54
CA GLU A 66 12.38 0.35 -10.83
C GLU A 66 11.79 -0.31 -9.57
N ASN A 67 10.59 0.11 -9.20
CA ASN A 67 9.85 -0.44 -8.07
C ASN A 67 8.41 -0.79 -8.48
N SER A 68 7.82 -1.73 -7.74
CA SER A 68 6.36 -1.92 -7.74
C SER A 68 5.78 -1.57 -6.38
N LEU A 69 4.57 -1.06 -6.38
CA LEU A 69 3.82 -0.70 -5.18
C LEU A 69 2.41 -1.27 -5.26
N MET A 70 1.98 -1.87 -4.18
CA MET A 70 0.60 -2.29 -3.94
C MET A 70 0.24 -2.06 -2.48
N ALA A 71 -1.02 -2.26 -2.12
CA ALA A 71 -1.48 -2.09 -0.74
C ALA A 71 -2.56 -3.09 -0.36
N PHE A 72 -2.67 -3.29 0.94
CA PHE A 72 -3.75 -4.03 1.59
C PHE A 72 -4.48 -3.11 2.56
N MET A 73 -5.79 -3.30 2.67
CA MET A 73 -6.63 -2.55 3.60
C MET A 73 -7.68 -3.47 4.22
N TRP A 74 -7.79 -3.43 5.55
CA TRP A 74 -8.96 -3.94 6.23
C TRP A 74 -9.92 -2.78 6.48
N TYR A 75 -11.16 -2.94 6.05
CA TYR A 75 -12.20 -1.94 6.20
C TYR A 75 -13.57 -2.62 6.32
N GLU A 76 -14.37 -2.22 7.30
CA GLU A 76 -15.72 -2.76 7.53
C GLU A 76 -15.81 -4.30 7.52
N GLY A 77 -14.87 -4.95 8.19
CA GLY A 77 -14.89 -6.40 8.36
C GLY A 77 -14.28 -7.22 7.20
N ARG A 78 -13.74 -6.57 6.18
CA ARG A 78 -13.14 -7.21 5.00
C ARG A 78 -11.75 -6.69 4.72
N THR A 79 -10.93 -7.55 4.15
CA THR A 79 -9.62 -7.18 3.61
C THR A 79 -9.73 -6.93 2.12
N PHE A 80 -9.09 -5.87 1.67
CA PHE A 80 -9.02 -5.46 0.27
C PHE A 80 -7.56 -5.42 -0.16
N GLU A 81 -7.33 -5.67 -1.44
CA GLU A 81 -6.03 -5.61 -2.09
C GLU A 81 -6.12 -4.64 -3.28
N SER A 82 -5.10 -3.79 -3.43
CA SER A 82 -5.02 -2.87 -4.57
C SER A 82 -4.44 -3.56 -5.80
N ARG A 83 -4.53 -2.88 -6.93
CA ARG A 83 -3.67 -3.17 -8.07
C ARG A 83 -2.21 -2.95 -7.71
N MET A 84 -1.31 -3.63 -8.42
CA MET A 84 0.12 -3.39 -8.38
C MET A 84 0.51 -2.42 -9.49
N PHE A 85 1.28 -1.40 -9.14
CA PHE A 85 1.82 -0.41 -10.08
C PHE A 85 3.33 -0.55 -10.14
N THR A 86 3.88 -0.71 -11.34
CA THR A 86 5.33 -0.71 -11.57
C THR A 86 5.74 0.62 -12.19
N PHE A 87 6.77 1.24 -11.64
CA PHE A 87 7.18 2.60 -12.01
C PHE A 87 8.67 2.84 -11.74
N ASN A 88 9.22 3.87 -12.37
CA ASN A 88 10.57 4.33 -12.11
C ASN A 88 10.56 5.36 -10.97
N VAL A 89 11.37 5.09 -9.96
CA VAL A 89 11.53 5.97 -8.78
C VAL A 89 12.53 7.06 -9.08
N LEU A 90 12.12 8.30 -8.88
CA LEU A 90 12.98 9.46 -8.91
C LEU A 90 13.40 9.85 -7.48
N ASP A 91 12.45 9.84 -6.54
CA ASP A 91 12.67 10.11 -5.12
C ASP A 91 11.76 9.23 -4.26
N ARG A 92 12.24 8.84 -3.08
CA ARG A 92 11.49 7.96 -2.15
C ARG A 92 10.85 8.72 -0.99
N VAL A 93 11.22 9.98 -0.81
CA VAL A 93 10.74 10.78 0.31
C VAL A 93 9.28 11.16 0.11
N GLY A 94 8.46 11.08 1.17
CA GLY A 94 7.06 11.46 1.14
C GLY A 94 6.09 10.47 0.49
N GLY A 95 6.56 9.31 -0.02
CA GLY A 95 5.67 8.31 -0.62
C GLY A 95 4.65 7.74 0.36
N GLY A 96 5.03 7.54 1.62
CA GLY A 96 4.13 7.10 2.69
C GLY A 96 3.08 8.14 3.04
N ASP A 97 3.48 9.40 3.10
CA ASP A 97 2.57 10.52 3.39
C ASP A 97 1.57 10.74 2.24
N ALA A 98 2.02 10.59 0.99
CA ALA A 98 1.15 10.63 -0.17
C ALA A 98 0.13 9.47 -0.19
N PHE A 99 0.54 8.27 0.24
CA PHE A 99 -0.38 7.15 0.42
C PHE A 99 -1.43 7.48 1.49
N ALA A 100 -1.00 7.97 2.65
CA ALA A 100 -1.89 8.32 3.76
C ALA A 100 -2.88 9.41 3.37
N SER A 101 -2.41 10.49 2.76
CA SER A 101 -3.26 11.61 2.32
C SER A 101 -4.23 11.19 1.22
N GLY A 102 -3.78 10.38 0.26
CA GLY A 102 -4.63 9.81 -0.79
C GLY A 102 -5.74 8.93 -0.22
N LEU A 103 -5.44 8.09 0.77
CA LEU A 103 -6.43 7.25 1.42
C LEU A 103 -7.48 8.10 2.16
N ILE A 104 -7.04 9.08 2.95
CA ILE A 104 -7.93 9.98 3.69
C ILE A 104 -8.82 10.76 2.71
N TYR A 105 -8.24 11.30 1.64
CA TYR A 105 -9.00 12.00 0.61
C TYR A 105 -10.11 11.12 0.02
N ALA A 106 -9.78 9.90 -0.40
CA ALA A 106 -10.74 8.98 -1.00
C ALA A 106 -11.85 8.57 -0.01
N MET A 107 -11.50 8.36 1.27
CA MET A 107 -12.47 8.11 2.34
C MET A 107 -13.43 9.28 2.52
N MET A 108 -12.93 10.51 2.58
CA MET A 108 -13.74 11.72 2.75
C MET A 108 -14.66 11.99 1.57
N ASN A 109 -14.29 11.53 0.38
CA ASN A 109 -15.07 11.68 -0.85
C ASN A 109 -15.98 10.48 -1.16
N GLY A 110 -16.10 9.52 -0.24
CA GLY A 110 -17.03 8.40 -0.35
C GLY A 110 -16.71 7.40 -1.46
N TYR A 111 -15.43 7.22 -1.79
CA TYR A 111 -15.01 6.20 -2.74
C TYR A 111 -15.36 4.80 -2.20
N CYS A 112 -15.59 3.83 -3.08
CA CYS A 112 -15.70 2.45 -2.65
C CYS A 112 -14.35 1.94 -2.13
N PRO A 113 -14.32 0.93 -1.22
CA PRO A 113 -13.09 0.49 -0.57
C PRO A 113 -11.94 0.13 -1.51
N THR A 114 -12.24 -0.51 -2.64
CA THR A 114 -11.24 -0.85 -3.65
C THR A 114 -10.65 0.41 -4.31
N ASP A 115 -11.49 1.39 -4.61
CA ASP A 115 -11.05 2.65 -5.22
C ASP A 115 -10.31 3.53 -4.22
N MET A 116 -10.71 3.53 -2.92
CA MET A 116 -9.94 4.19 -1.86
C MET A 116 -8.49 3.71 -1.86
N LEU A 117 -8.31 2.40 -1.92
CA LEU A 117 -6.99 1.79 -1.84
C LEU A 117 -6.17 2.03 -3.12
N ASN A 118 -6.78 1.88 -4.30
CA ASN A 118 -6.13 2.16 -5.58
C ASN A 118 -5.73 3.63 -5.71
N PHE A 119 -6.58 4.56 -5.27
CA PHE A 119 -6.29 5.99 -5.26
C PHE A 119 -5.10 6.31 -4.33
N ALA A 120 -5.05 5.72 -3.14
CA ALA A 120 -3.95 5.89 -2.20
C ALA A 120 -2.61 5.39 -2.79
N VAL A 121 -2.62 4.22 -3.45
CA VAL A 121 -1.42 3.69 -4.11
C VAL A 121 -1.01 4.58 -5.28
N ALA A 122 -1.95 5.01 -6.13
CA ALA A 122 -1.66 5.92 -7.25
C ALA A 122 -1.06 7.24 -6.79
N SER A 123 -1.58 7.83 -5.70
CA SER A 123 -1.01 9.04 -5.06
C SER A 123 0.45 8.82 -4.67
N SER A 124 0.74 7.68 -4.04
CA SER A 124 2.10 7.32 -3.63
C SER A 124 3.02 7.12 -4.84
N VAL A 125 2.55 6.44 -5.89
CA VAL A 125 3.32 6.23 -7.13
C VAL A 125 3.69 7.57 -7.78
N ILE A 126 2.74 8.49 -7.93
CA ILE A 126 3.01 9.82 -8.49
C ILE A 126 4.06 10.55 -7.64
N LYS A 127 3.93 10.50 -6.30
CA LYS A 127 4.92 11.14 -5.41
C LYS A 127 6.34 10.61 -5.64
N HIS A 128 6.51 9.34 -5.91
CA HIS A 128 7.83 8.74 -6.20
C HIS A 128 8.44 9.24 -7.52
N THR A 129 7.67 9.89 -8.39
CA THR A 129 8.15 10.52 -9.64
C THR A 129 8.44 12.01 -9.50
N ILE A 130 8.38 12.55 -8.27
CA ILE A 130 8.59 13.97 -7.97
C ILE A 130 9.76 14.09 -6.99
N HIS A 131 10.70 15.00 -7.24
CA HIS A 131 11.80 15.29 -6.33
C HIS A 131 11.35 16.00 -5.05
N GLY A 132 12.03 15.70 -3.94
CA GLY A 132 11.79 16.32 -2.64
C GLY A 132 10.62 15.72 -1.87
N ASP A 133 10.32 16.25 -0.70
CA ASP A 133 9.27 15.78 0.21
C ASP A 133 7.88 16.35 -0.12
N GLY A 134 7.83 17.53 -0.75
CA GLY A 134 6.57 18.15 -1.15
C GLY A 134 5.87 17.39 -2.28
N ASN A 135 4.60 17.11 -2.10
CA ASN A 135 3.78 16.62 -3.20
C ASN A 135 3.19 17.83 -3.92
N ILE A 136 3.76 18.18 -5.07
CA ILE A 136 3.32 19.29 -5.92
C ILE A 136 2.23 18.90 -6.92
N THR A 137 1.68 17.69 -6.78
CA THR A 137 0.58 17.24 -7.62
C THR A 137 -0.73 17.74 -7.02
N ASP A 138 -1.19 18.90 -7.45
CA ASP A 138 -2.51 19.45 -7.08
C ASP A 138 -3.65 18.81 -7.88
N ASP A 139 -3.32 17.88 -8.79
CA ASP A 139 -4.26 17.35 -9.75
C ASP A 139 -4.77 15.96 -9.37
N VAL A 140 -5.94 15.95 -8.71
CA VAL A 140 -6.71 14.74 -8.41
C VAL A 140 -7.03 13.93 -9.67
N GLU A 141 -7.14 14.58 -10.81
CA GLU A 141 -7.45 13.92 -12.07
C GLU A 141 -6.28 13.07 -12.57
N SER A 142 -5.04 13.52 -12.40
CA SER A 142 -3.84 12.72 -12.69
C SER A 142 -3.79 11.45 -11.85
N ILE A 143 -4.16 11.52 -10.57
CA ILE A 143 -4.23 10.35 -9.71
C ILE A 143 -5.33 9.38 -10.17
N ARG A 144 -6.51 9.91 -10.53
CA ARG A 144 -7.61 9.10 -11.07
C ARG A 144 -7.24 8.45 -12.40
N ASN A 145 -6.55 9.17 -13.26
CA ASN A 145 -6.10 8.65 -14.54
C ASN A 145 -5.13 7.50 -14.35
N LEU A 146 -4.13 7.65 -13.46
CA LEU A 146 -3.20 6.57 -13.14
C LEU A 146 -3.94 5.37 -12.52
N MET A 147 -4.85 5.60 -11.58
CA MET A 147 -5.66 4.56 -10.95
C MET A 147 -6.45 3.73 -11.98
N ASN A 148 -6.94 4.37 -13.04
CA ASN A 148 -7.78 3.75 -14.06
C ASN A 148 -6.99 3.20 -15.26
N MET A 149 -5.69 3.46 -15.37
CA MET A 149 -4.87 2.94 -16.46
C MET A 149 -4.83 1.40 -16.41
N ASN A 150 -5.34 0.79 -17.48
CA ASN A 150 -5.14 -0.63 -17.73
C ASN A 150 -3.77 -0.81 -18.40
N TYR A 151 -2.79 -1.30 -17.65
CA TYR A 151 -1.48 -1.68 -18.19
C TYR A 151 -1.52 -3.03 -18.94
N ASP A 152 -2.66 -3.45 -19.45
CA ASP A 152 -2.75 -4.57 -20.39
C ASP A 152 -2.20 -4.12 -21.75
N ILE A 153 -0.87 -4.21 -21.88
CA ILE A 153 -0.26 -4.22 -23.21
C ILE A 153 -0.64 -5.57 -23.83
N LYS A 154 -1.75 -5.60 -24.55
CA LYS A 154 -2.03 -6.69 -25.48
C LYS A 154 -0.93 -6.68 -26.54
N ARG A 155 -0.02 -7.65 -26.47
CA ARG A 155 0.86 -7.99 -27.60
C ARG A 155 0.10 -8.73 -28.68
#